data_646e8bff8ca7515a33f0be3495ad23a2
#
_entry.id   646e8bff8ca7515a33f0be3495ad23a2
#
_cell.length_a   1.000
_cell.length_b   1.000
_cell.length_c   1.000
_cell.angle_alpha   90.00
_cell.angle_beta   90.00
_cell.angle_gamma   90.00
#
_symmetry.space_group_name_H-M   'P 1'
#
loop_
_entity.id
_entity.type
_entity.pdbx_description
1 polymer ?
#
loop_
_entity_poly.entity_id
_entity_poly.type
_entity_poly.pdbx_seq_one_letter_code
_entity_poly.pdbx_strand_id
1 'polypeptide(L)'
;MLAHRPADMRGAVCHRFVENAITPDRVKAVLDDGGDSLYAAARSGERNWADRFGGLLAVALLAAEVSALAAHLNSRGSAIRALAVDTLLEDYSAVTVAARLGVSRQKVYEISRGTLTPFIDRAPWREK
;
A
#
# COMPACT_ATOMS: atom_id res chain seq x y z
N MET A 1 11.71 -4.59 -6.46
CA MET A 1 10.67 -5.53 -6.03
C MET A 1 10.04 -5.10 -4.70
N LEU A 2 10.85 -4.70 -3.72
CA LEU A 2 10.32 -4.33 -2.41
C LEU A 2 10.44 -2.84 -2.13
N ALA A 3 10.28 -2.01 -3.16
CA ALA A 3 10.41 -0.56 -3.02
C ALA A 3 9.39 0.03 -2.04
N HIS A 4 8.26 -0.66 -1.84
CA HIS A 4 7.21 -0.24 -0.91
C HIS A 4 7.57 -0.48 0.56
N ARG A 5 8.63 -1.25 0.83
CA ARG A 5 9.09 -1.49 2.19
C ARG A 5 10.16 -0.48 2.58
N PRO A 6 10.24 -0.11 3.86
CA PRO A 6 11.39 0.68 4.33
C PRO A 6 12.69 -0.06 4.03
N ALA A 7 13.72 0.71 3.68
CA ALA A 7 15.00 0.13 3.25
C ALA A 7 15.58 -0.82 4.27
N ASP A 8 15.43 -0.50 5.56
CA ASP A 8 15.98 -1.32 6.64
C ASP A 8 15.24 -2.65 6.84
N MET A 9 14.04 -2.79 6.28
CA MET A 9 13.25 -4.02 6.38
C MET A 9 13.39 -4.93 5.18
N ARG A 10 13.89 -4.41 4.06
CA ARG A 10 13.94 -5.18 2.80
C ARG A 10 14.77 -6.45 2.91
N GLY A 11 15.88 -6.37 3.64
CA GLY A 11 16.75 -7.54 3.81
C GLY A 11 16.05 -8.68 4.53
N ALA A 12 15.35 -8.37 5.61
CA ALA A 12 14.64 -9.38 6.39
C ALA A 12 13.50 -10.01 5.60
N VAL A 13 12.77 -9.19 4.84
CA VAL A 13 11.66 -9.67 3.99
C VAL A 13 12.21 -10.57 2.90
N CYS A 14 13.26 -10.14 2.21
CA CYS A 14 13.89 -10.97 1.18
C CYS A 14 14.38 -12.30 1.75
N HIS A 15 14.98 -12.27 2.93
CA HIS A 15 15.47 -13.47 3.57
C HIS A 15 14.36 -14.49 3.82
N ARG A 16 13.20 -14.01 4.27
CA ARG A 16 12.04 -14.89 4.48
C ARG A 16 11.58 -15.53 3.20
N PHE A 17 11.58 -14.77 2.09
CA PHE A 17 11.20 -15.34 0.80
C PHE A 17 12.20 -16.41 0.36
N VAL A 18 13.49 -16.13 0.51
CA VAL A 18 14.53 -17.09 0.13
C VAL A 18 14.41 -18.37 0.97
N GLU A 19 14.23 -18.23 2.27
CA GLU A 19 14.10 -19.39 3.17
C GLU A 19 12.92 -20.27 2.80
N ASN A 20 11.88 -19.70 2.21
CA ASN A 20 10.67 -20.43 1.86
C ASN A 20 10.57 -20.70 0.36
N ALA A 21 11.68 -20.60 -0.35
CA ALA A 21 11.80 -20.94 -1.77
C ALA A 21 10.84 -20.13 -2.66
N ILE A 22 10.55 -18.90 -2.26
CA ILE A 22 9.71 -18.00 -3.06
C ILE A 22 10.65 -17.12 -3.88
N THR A 23 10.56 -17.24 -5.21
CA THR A 23 11.47 -16.52 -6.10
C THR A 23 11.07 -15.06 -6.24
N PRO A 24 12.04 -14.19 -6.58
CA PRO A 24 11.72 -12.78 -6.86
C PRO A 24 10.66 -12.63 -7.96
N ASP A 25 10.71 -13.49 -8.99
CA ASP A 25 9.74 -13.43 -10.07
C ASP A 25 8.32 -13.70 -9.57
N ARG A 26 8.17 -14.63 -8.64
CA ARG A 26 6.86 -14.92 -8.08
C ARG A 26 6.33 -13.76 -7.24
N VAL A 27 7.20 -13.17 -6.40
CA VAL A 27 6.82 -12.00 -5.61
C VAL A 27 6.40 -10.88 -6.54
N LYS A 28 7.20 -10.62 -7.57
CA LYS A 28 6.90 -9.56 -8.53
C LYS A 28 5.56 -9.80 -9.23
N ALA A 29 5.32 -11.02 -9.67
CA ALA A 29 4.08 -11.34 -10.37
C ALA A 29 2.84 -11.11 -9.49
N VAL A 30 2.92 -11.50 -8.23
CA VAL A 30 1.81 -11.31 -7.28
C VAL A 30 1.59 -9.82 -7.01
N LEU A 31 2.67 -9.05 -6.82
CA LEU A 31 2.54 -7.62 -6.57
C LEU A 31 2.05 -6.87 -7.81
N ASP A 32 2.49 -7.28 -8.99
CA ASP A 32 2.11 -6.61 -10.24
C ASP A 32 0.61 -6.71 -10.52
N ASP A 33 -0.02 -7.83 -10.12
CA ASP A 33 -1.46 -7.96 -10.33
C ASP A 33 -2.29 -7.61 -9.08
N GLY A 34 -1.64 -7.07 -8.06
CA GLY A 34 -2.32 -6.69 -6.83
C GLY A 34 -2.87 -7.85 -6.03
N GLY A 35 -2.35 -9.05 -6.28
CA GLY A 35 -2.82 -10.24 -5.59
C GLY A 35 -4.03 -10.88 -6.22
N ASP A 36 -4.44 -10.45 -7.42
CA ASP A 36 -5.67 -10.95 -8.06
C ASP A 36 -5.62 -12.46 -8.29
N SER A 37 -4.52 -12.98 -8.84
CA SER A 37 -4.44 -14.41 -9.11
C SER A 37 -4.38 -15.22 -7.83
N LEU A 38 -3.74 -14.69 -6.80
CA LEU A 38 -3.70 -15.32 -5.49
C LEU A 38 -5.10 -15.41 -4.88
N TYR A 39 -5.84 -14.30 -4.96
CA TYR A 39 -7.20 -14.23 -4.44
C TYR A 39 -8.14 -15.17 -5.20
N ALA A 40 -8.04 -15.19 -6.53
CA ALA A 40 -8.87 -16.06 -7.36
C ALA A 40 -8.61 -17.54 -7.04
N ALA A 41 -7.35 -17.91 -6.84
CA ALA A 41 -7.00 -19.27 -6.47
C ALA A 41 -7.59 -19.64 -5.11
N ALA A 42 -7.50 -18.73 -4.14
CA ALA A 42 -8.05 -18.98 -2.80
C ALA A 42 -9.55 -19.18 -2.85
N ARG A 43 -10.24 -18.53 -3.78
CA ARG A 43 -11.70 -18.63 -3.92
C ARG A 43 -12.15 -19.76 -4.83
N SER A 44 -11.22 -20.46 -5.48
CA SER A 44 -11.57 -21.48 -6.48
C SER A 44 -12.29 -22.68 -5.89
N GLY A 45 -12.10 -22.94 -4.60
CA GLY A 45 -12.65 -24.12 -3.95
C GLY A 45 -11.83 -25.38 -4.20
N GLU A 46 -10.72 -25.28 -4.93
CA GLU A 46 -9.84 -26.42 -5.16
C GLU A 46 -9.06 -26.73 -3.89
N ARG A 47 -8.91 -28.03 -3.63
CA ARG A 47 -8.27 -28.48 -2.41
C ARG A 47 -6.80 -28.05 -2.31
N ASN A 48 -6.11 -28.08 -3.44
CA ASN A 48 -4.68 -27.80 -3.50
C ASN A 48 -4.37 -26.46 -4.15
N TRP A 49 -5.25 -25.50 -3.95
CA TRP A 49 -5.13 -24.19 -4.61
C TRP A 49 -3.83 -23.46 -4.29
N ALA A 50 -3.24 -23.70 -3.11
CA ALA A 50 -2.03 -23.01 -2.70
C ALA A 50 -0.76 -23.58 -3.29
N ASP A 51 -0.81 -24.79 -3.85
CA ASP A 51 0.39 -25.51 -4.28
C ASP A 51 1.15 -24.77 -5.36
N ARG A 52 0.45 -24.14 -6.29
CA ARG A 52 1.09 -23.41 -7.37
C ARG A 52 1.90 -22.20 -6.89
N PHE A 53 1.62 -21.74 -5.68
CA PHE A 53 2.33 -20.60 -5.08
C PHE A 53 3.42 -21.06 -4.11
N GLY A 54 3.53 -22.36 -3.87
CA GLY A 54 4.52 -22.89 -2.95
C GLY A 54 3.97 -23.36 -1.62
N GLY A 55 2.64 -23.47 -1.49
CA GLY A 55 1.98 -23.92 -0.27
C GLY A 55 1.43 -22.78 0.58
N LEU A 56 0.78 -23.12 1.66
CA LEU A 56 0.06 -22.13 2.48
C LEU A 56 0.98 -21.12 3.15
N LEU A 57 2.17 -21.51 3.58
CA LEU A 57 3.10 -20.57 4.19
C LEU A 57 3.56 -19.54 3.15
N ALA A 58 3.87 -20.00 1.94
CA ALA A 58 4.25 -19.09 0.86
C ALA A 58 3.11 -18.13 0.56
N VAL A 59 1.87 -18.62 0.52
CA VAL A 59 0.69 -17.78 0.30
C VAL A 59 0.59 -16.72 1.40
N ALA A 60 0.78 -17.10 2.65
CA ALA A 60 0.70 -16.15 3.75
C ALA A 60 1.76 -15.04 3.60
N LEU A 61 2.98 -15.39 3.21
CA LEU A 61 4.04 -14.41 3.01
C LEU A 61 3.73 -13.49 1.82
N LEU A 62 3.23 -14.06 0.72
CA LEU A 62 2.87 -13.27 -0.44
C LEU A 62 1.69 -12.34 -0.14
N ALA A 63 0.70 -12.82 0.57
CA ALA A 63 -0.45 -12.00 0.97
C ALA A 63 -0.02 -10.85 1.88
N ALA A 64 0.90 -11.11 2.81
CA ALA A 64 1.43 -10.07 3.67
C ALA A 64 2.12 -8.99 2.85
N GLU A 65 2.80 -9.38 1.77
CA GLU A 65 3.48 -8.42 0.91
C GLU A 65 2.48 -7.57 0.11
N VAL A 66 1.37 -8.17 -0.33
CA VAL A 66 0.30 -7.41 -0.98
C VAL A 66 -0.26 -6.37 -0.01
N SER A 67 -0.49 -6.76 1.24
CA SER A 67 -0.99 -5.84 2.27
C SER A 67 0.01 -4.70 2.53
N ALA A 68 1.30 -4.99 2.57
CA ALA A 68 2.33 -3.98 2.77
C ALA A 68 2.35 -2.98 1.62
N LEU A 69 2.23 -3.47 0.39
CA LEU A 69 2.16 -2.61 -0.79
C LEU A 69 0.91 -1.73 -0.74
N ALA A 70 -0.24 -2.31 -0.40
CA ALA A 70 -1.49 -1.56 -0.32
C ALA A 70 -1.40 -0.44 0.71
N ALA A 71 -0.83 -0.72 1.88
CA ALA A 71 -0.65 0.29 2.92
C ALA A 71 0.26 1.41 2.45
N HIS A 72 1.34 1.06 1.77
CA HIS A 72 2.28 2.05 1.22
C HIS A 72 1.58 2.95 0.19
N LEU A 73 0.83 2.35 -0.73
CA LEU A 73 0.12 3.11 -1.77
C LEU A 73 -0.97 3.99 -1.15
N ASN A 74 -1.66 3.48 -0.14
CA ASN A 74 -2.68 4.26 0.54
C ASN A 74 -2.07 5.49 1.22
N SER A 75 -0.95 5.32 1.92
CA SER A 75 -0.26 6.44 2.56
C SER A 75 0.21 7.46 1.54
N ARG A 76 0.77 6.98 0.43
CA ARG A 76 1.25 7.85 -0.64
C ARG A 76 0.11 8.65 -1.25
N GLY A 77 -0.99 7.97 -1.58
CA GLY A 77 -2.16 8.63 -2.17
C GLY A 77 -2.77 9.66 -1.23
N SER A 78 -2.86 9.31 0.04
CA SER A 78 -3.40 10.22 1.05
C SER A 78 -2.53 11.47 1.21
N ALA A 79 -1.21 11.30 1.21
CA ALA A 79 -0.30 12.43 1.34
C ALA A 79 -0.38 13.36 0.13
N ILE A 80 -0.44 12.79 -1.06
CA ILE A 80 -0.56 13.57 -2.30
C ILE A 80 -1.86 14.34 -2.30
N ARG A 81 -2.97 13.68 -1.93
CA ARG A 81 -4.28 14.31 -1.88
C ARG A 81 -4.30 15.46 -0.87
N ALA A 82 -3.73 15.23 0.31
CA ALA A 82 -3.68 16.25 1.33
C ALA A 82 -2.91 17.48 0.88
N LEU A 83 -1.77 17.27 0.24
CA LEU A 83 -0.97 18.37 -0.28
C LEU A 83 -1.72 19.14 -1.36
N ALA A 84 -2.37 18.43 -2.27
CA ALA A 84 -3.12 19.06 -3.36
C ALA A 84 -4.29 19.89 -2.80
N VAL A 85 -5.03 19.34 -1.83
CA VAL A 85 -6.16 20.06 -1.24
C VAL A 85 -5.66 21.28 -0.47
N ASP A 86 -4.59 21.11 0.30
CA ASP A 86 -4.02 22.21 1.07
C ASP A 86 -3.59 23.35 0.15
N THR A 87 -3.00 23.02 -0.98
CA THR A 87 -2.59 24.02 -1.97
C THR A 87 -3.80 24.70 -2.62
N LEU A 88 -4.85 23.92 -2.93
CA LEU A 88 -6.07 24.47 -3.50
C LEU A 88 -6.73 25.49 -2.56
N LEU A 89 -6.65 25.26 -1.25
CA LEU A 89 -7.25 26.17 -0.27
C LEU A 89 -6.55 27.52 -0.20
N GLU A 90 -5.38 27.66 -0.81
CA GLU A 90 -4.73 28.96 -0.91
C GLU A 90 -5.45 29.88 -1.88
N ASP A 91 -6.10 29.31 -2.90
CA ASP A 91 -6.75 30.08 -3.97
C ASP A 91 -8.27 29.93 -4.00
N TYR A 92 -8.80 28.87 -3.39
CA TYR A 92 -10.24 28.56 -3.44
C TYR A 92 -10.78 28.33 -2.04
N SER A 93 -12.09 28.65 -1.88
CA SER A 93 -12.76 28.39 -0.61
C SER A 93 -12.96 26.89 -0.41
N ALA A 94 -13.10 26.49 0.87
CA ALA A 94 -13.39 25.11 1.20
C ALA A 94 -14.71 24.64 0.58
N VAL A 95 -15.68 25.54 0.46
CA VAL A 95 -16.97 25.21 -0.21
C VAL A 95 -16.74 24.84 -1.68
N THR A 96 -15.94 25.64 -2.37
CA THR A 96 -15.63 25.38 -3.78
C THR A 96 -14.88 24.06 -3.96
N VAL A 97 -13.87 23.83 -3.13
CA VAL A 97 -13.08 22.60 -3.20
C VAL A 97 -13.96 21.38 -2.90
N ALA A 98 -14.82 21.49 -1.88
CA ALA A 98 -15.75 20.42 -1.51
C ALA A 98 -16.67 20.06 -2.69
N ALA A 99 -17.23 21.06 -3.34
CA ALA A 99 -18.11 20.82 -4.48
C ALA A 99 -17.37 20.15 -5.63
N ARG A 100 -16.14 20.58 -5.91
CA ARG A 100 -15.34 20.02 -6.99
C ARG A 100 -14.92 18.59 -6.72
N LEU A 101 -14.65 18.25 -5.46
CA LEU A 101 -14.23 16.90 -5.09
C LEU A 101 -15.39 15.97 -4.78
N GLY A 102 -16.60 16.50 -4.68
CA GLY A 102 -17.77 15.68 -4.34
C GLY A 102 -17.79 15.22 -2.90
N VAL A 103 -17.26 16.02 -2.00
CA VAL A 103 -17.21 15.69 -0.56
C VAL A 103 -17.77 16.87 0.24
N SER A 104 -17.95 16.69 1.55
CA SER A 104 -18.40 17.75 2.42
C SER A 104 -17.25 18.73 2.71
N ARG A 105 -17.63 19.95 3.12
CA ARG A 105 -16.65 20.94 3.55
C ARG A 105 -15.81 20.43 4.71
N GLN A 106 -16.47 19.75 5.67
CA GLN A 106 -15.75 19.16 6.78
C GLN A 106 -14.71 18.16 6.30
N LYS A 107 -15.08 17.35 5.30
CA LYS A 107 -14.15 16.37 4.72
C LYS A 107 -12.93 17.05 4.10
N VAL A 108 -13.13 18.21 3.45
CA VAL A 108 -12.01 18.99 2.90
C VAL A 108 -11.02 19.37 4.01
N TYR A 109 -11.52 19.82 5.12
CA TYR A 109 -10.65 20.17 6.25
C TYR A 109 -9.95 18.95 6.82
N GLU A 110 -10.65 17.82 6.90
CA GLU A 110 -10.04 16.58 7.38
C GLU A 110 -8.90 16.13 6.46
N ILE A 111 -9.12 16.20 5.15
CA ILE A 111 -8.09 15.85 4.17
C ILE A 111 -6.87 16.76 4.34
N SER A 112 -7.12 18.06 4.45
CA SER A 112 -6.05 19.05 4.59
C SER A 112 -5.28 18.84 5.90
N ARG A 113 -5.97 18.52 6.99
CA ARG A 113 -5.31 18.24 8.27
C ARG A 113 -4.54 16.94 8.27
N GLY A 114 -4.98 15.96 7.47
CA GLY A 114 -4.25 14.71 7.30
C GLY A 114 -3.06 14.87 6.39
N THR A 115 -2.38 15.99 6.50
CA THR A 115 -1.34 16.42 5.58
C THR A 115 -0.08 15.58 5.67
N LEU A 116 0.98 16.09 5.09
CA LEU A 116 2.27 15.42 5.11
C LEU A 116 2.81 15.21 6.52
N THR A 117 2.33 15.96 7.51
CA THR A 117 2.89 15.85 8.84
C THR A 117 2.84 14.43 9.42
N PRO A 118 1.68 13.75 9.48
CA PRO A 118 1.70 12.37 9.96
C PRO A 118 2.53 11.45 9.09
N PHE A 119 2.51 11.68 7.77
CA PHE A 119 3.30 10.89 6.83
C PHE A 119 4.79 11.10 7.07
N ILE A 120 5.20 12.36 7.21
CA ILE A 120 6.59 12.71 7.45
C ILE A 120 7.07 12.14 8.79
N ASP A 121 6.24 12.23 9.80
CA ASP A 121 6.61 11.74 11.14
C ASP A 121 6.87 10.24 11.15
N ARG A 122 6.25 9.50 10.24
CA ARG A 122 6.44 8.06 10.16
C ARG A 122 7.46 7.66 9.11
N ALA A 123 7.96 8.62 8.36
CA ALA A 123 8.94 8.32 7.32
C ALA A 123 10.28 7.91 7.95
N PRO A 124 10.93 6.89 7.41
CA PRO A 124 12.18 6.41 7.98
C PRO A 124 13.26 7.46 8.08
N TRP A 125 13.25 8.43 7.19
CA TRP A 125 14.29 9.45 7.18
C TRP A 125 14.16 10.46 8.30
N ARG A 126 13.03 10.52 8.95
CA ARG A 126 12.84 11.45 10.05
C ARG A 126 13.53 10.89 11.27
N GLU A 127 13.97 10.55 11.61
CA GLU A 127 14.52 10.00 12.61
C GLU A 127 14.20 10.43 13.81
N LYS A 128 13.76 10.26 14.10
CA LYS A 128 13.40 10.50 15.16
C LYS A 128 14.11 10.64 16.03
#